data_e352fa0794ba1f326c698cff8e05916e
#
_entry.id   e352fa0794ba1f326c698cff8e05916e
#
_cell.length_a   1.000
_cell.length_b   1.000
_cell.length_c   1.000
_cell.angle_alpha   90.00
_cell.angle_beta   90.00
_cell.angle_gamma   90.00
#
_symmetry.space_group_name_H-M   'P 1'
#
loop_
_entity.id
_entity.type
_entity.pdbx_description
1 polymer ?
#
loop_
_entity_poly.entity_id
_entity_poly.type
_entity_poly.pdbx_seq_one_letter_code
_entity_poly.pdbx_strand_id
1 'polypeptide(L)'
;RAGEEQVETVWDRLEAQKPQCGYCSLGLSCRNCAMGPCRIDPFGEGPQKGVCGADADVIVARNLARTIAAGASAHSDHGRDILEALYHVGRGETESYRIADVEKLKRIAGEYGVSTEGKDPREIARALSWEMMEDFGIRKEVLTFVGRVPPARRELWEKLGITPRGIDRENVETLHRTHMGVDNDYVNILLHAMRTSLSDGWGGSMVATEVSDILFGTPSPVSSRANLGVLKADEVNIALHGHNPMLSDVIVQAAQDPELQQLAKEKGAKGINLVGLCCTGNELQMRRGIPMAGNHLIQELVIMTGALEAMVVDYQCIMPSVVNVAKCFHTSVISTFDKAKFTGATHISFDPLRGLEIGKEIVRKGVENYPNRLQERVRIPNSPTEMMAGFSVESIVAALGGSPEPLVDAIKTGKIRGAAAVVGCNNPKIKHDYGHVTLTRRLIENDILVVVTGCSAVANGKAGLMMPDAAELAGPGLKEVCKALGIPPVLHMGSCVDNTRILVLAAALANFLGTDIQTLPLAGAAPEWYSEKAVSIGTYVVASGIYTVLGLQPAIFGSPNVVNLLASGLDEVVGATFAVEPDPEKAAVLIRRHIEKKRKGLNLPFDEPDRINMPESPSA
;
A
#
# COMPACT_ATOMS: atom_id res chain seq x y z
N ARG A 1 9.42 1.03 -28.28
CA ARG A 1 8.86 -0.25 -28.70
C ARG A 1 7.34 -0.19 -28.86
N ALA A 2 6.58 0.33 -27.87
CA ALA A 2 5.12 0.42 -27.98
C ALA A 2 4.67 1.12 -29.27
N GLY A 3 5.23 2.30 -29.56
CA GLY A 3 4.91 3.03 -30.79
C GLY A 3 5.36 2.31 -32.07
N GLU A 4 6.48 1.62 -32.06
CA GLU A 4 6.97 0.82 -33.20
C GLU A 4 6.08 -0.38 -33.50
N GLU A 5 5.59 -1.06 -32.46
CA GLU A 5 4.74 -2.23 -32.57
C GLU A 5 3.23 -1.89 -32.55
N GLN A 6 2.88 -0.60 -32.49
CA GLN A 6 1.51 -0.09 -32.42
C GLN A 6 0.69 -0.68 -31.26
N VAL A 7 1.32 -0.94 -30.13
CA VAL A 7 0.67 -1.43 -28.91
C VAL A 7 0.26 -0.25 -28.04
N GLU A 8 -1.05 -0.12 -27.79
CA GLU A 8 -1.60 0.92 -26.93
C GLU A 8 -1.21 0.68 -25.46
N THR A 9 -0.75 1.73 -24.77
CA THR A 9 -0.37 1.72 -23.37
C THR A 9 -1.24 2.64 -22.52
N VAL A 10 -1.06 2.61 -21.20
CA VAL A 10 -1.75 3.50 -20.26
C VAL A 10 -1.51 4.99 -20.58
N TRP A 11 -0.35 5.35 -21.10
CA TRP A 11 -0.03 6.75 -21.46
C TRP A 11 -0.78 7.21 -22.71
N ASP A 12 -0.95 6.33 -23.70
CA ASP A 12 -1.75 6.62 -24.89
C ASP A 12 -3.22 6.84 -24.52
N ARG A 13 -3.75 5.98 -23.62
CA ARG A 13 -5.12 6.14 -23.10
C ARG A 13 -5.28 7.40 -22.25
N LEU A 14 -4.27 7.78 -21.46
CA LEU A 14 -4.30 9.04 -20.71
C LEU A 14 -4.37 10.24 -21.68
N GLU A 15 -3.57 10.23 -22.75
CA GLU A 15 -3.58 11.29 -23.74
C GLU A 15 -4.95 11.40 -24.42
N ALA A 16 -5.54 10.27 -24.81
CA ALA A 16 -6.88 10.21 -25.41
C ALA A 16 -8.01 10.70 -24.49
N GLN A 17 -7.79 10.75 -23.15
CA GLN A 17 -8.74 11.29 -22.17
C GLN A 17 -8.63 12.81 -21.98
N LYS A 18 -7.74 13.49 -22.66
CA LYS A 18 -7.57 14.96 -22.53
C LYS A 18 -8.52 15.71 -23.46
N PRO A 19 -9.14 16.82 -23.00
CA PRO A 19 -9.15 17.30 -21.63
C PRO A 19 -10.04 16.45 -20.72
N GLN A 20 -9.56 16.12 -19.50
CA GLN A 20 -10.38 15.42 -18.52
C GLN A 20 -11.52 16.32 -17.99
N CYS A 21 -12.62 15.71 -17.55
CA CYS A 21 -13.80 16.45 -17.10
C CYS A 21 -13.49 17.32 -15.85
N GLY A 22 -13.58 18.64 -16.00
CA GLY A 22 -13.32 19.61 -14.92
C GLY A 22 -14.24 19.44 -13.70
N TYR A 23 -15.51 19.15 -13.91
CA TYR A 23 -16.46 18.91 -12.80
C TYR A 23 -16.06 17.67 -11.96
N CYS A 24 -15.62 16.59 -12.63
CA CYS A 24 -15.15 15.39 -11.93
C CYS A 24 -13.82 15.65 -11.20
N SER A 25 -12.91 16.37 -11.83
CA SER A 25 -11.60 16.71 -11.25
C SER A 25 -11.71 17.62 -10.03
N LEU A 26 -12.76 18.45 -9.96
CA LEU A 26 -13.05 19.32 -8.81
C LEU A 26 -13.95 18.66 -7.76
N GLY A 27 -14.48 17.46 -8.02
CA GLY A 27 -15.42 16.77 -7.13
C GLY A 27 -16.87 17.29 -7.19
N LEU A 28 -17.20 18.13 -8.19
CA LEU A 28 -18.48 18.86 -8.31
C LEU A 28 -19.56 18.10 -9.07
N SER A 29 -19.32 16.84 -9.46
CA SER A 29 -20.33 15.98 -10.13
C SER A 29 -20.91 14.98 -9.15
N CYS A 30 -22.24 14.75 -9.24
CA CYS A 30 -22.94 13.75 -8.42
C CYS A 30 -23.81 12.84 -9.30
N ARG A 31 -23.69 11.52 -9.08
CA ARG A 31 -24.48 10.47 -9.75
C ARG A 31 -25.12 9.49 -8.76
N ASN A 32 -25.34 9.90 -7.51
CA ASN A 32 -25.81 8.99 -6.46
C ASN A 32 -27.29 8.60 -6.59
N CYS A 33 -28.08 9.29 -7.41
CA CYS A 33 -29.47 8.96 -7.65
C CYS A 33 -29.91 9.31 -9.09
N ALA A 34 -31.05 8.78 -9.50
CA ALA A 34 -31.59 8.96 -10.85
C ALA A 34 -32.24 10.34 -11.09
N MET A 35 -32.33 11.23 -10.09
CA MET A 35 -32.71 12.64 -10.32
C MET A 35 -31.59 13.42 -11.04
N GLY A 36 -30.33 12.93 -10.91
CA GLY A 36 -29.18 13.44 -11.63
C GLY A 36 -29.03 12.84 -13.05
N PRO A 37 -27.82 12.93 -13.62
CA PRO A 37 -26.59 13.43 -12.98
C PRO A 37 -26.64 14.93 -12.69
N CYS A 38 -26.08 15.34 -11.56
CA CYS A 38 -25.97 16.74 -11.15
C CYS A 38 -24.52 17.22 -11.29
N ARG A 39 -24.36 18.51 -11.53
CA ARG A 39 -23.08 19.22 -11.46
C ARG A 39 -23.28 20.57 -10.80
N ILE A 40 -22.27 21.02 -10.05
CA ILE A 40 -22.25 22.37 -9.48
C ILE A 40 -21.32 23.22 -10.34
N ASP A 41 -21.78 24.40 -10.71
CA ASP A 41 -20.95 25.31 -11.49
C ASP A 41 -19.93 26.02 -10.60
N PRO A 42 -18.60 25.91 -10.90
CA PRO A 42 -17.57 26.53 -10.08
C PRO A 42 -17.44 28.04 -10.25
N PHE A 43 -18.08 28.61 -11.31
CA PHE A 43 -17.97 30.03 -11.64
C PHE A 43 -19.16 30.86 -11.12
N GLY A 44 -20.19 30.23 -10.58
CA GLY A 44 -21.37 30.91 -10.02
C GLY A 44 -22.44 31.32 -11.06
N GLU A 45 -22.25 30.99 -12.34
CA GLU A 45 -23.16 31.33 -13.43
C GLU A 45 -24.25 30.27 -13.66
N GLY A 46 -23.97 29.03 -13.29
CA GLY A 46 -24.84 27.86 -13.44
C GLY A 46 -25.41 27.35 -12.12
N PRO A 47 -25.90 26.09 -12.07
CA PRO A 47 -26.52 25.51 -10.89
C PRO A 47 -25.55 25.46 -9.69
N GLN A 48 -25.99 25.98 -8.54
CA GLN A 48 -25.23 25.95 -7.28
C GLN A 48 -25.69 24.81 -6.35
N LYS A 49 -26.75 24.10 -6.71
CA LYS A 49 -27.28 22.93 -5.98
C LYS A 49 -27.66 21.82 -6.93
N GLY A 50 -27.49 20.61 -6.47
CA GLY A 50 -28.08 19.44 -7.13
C GLY A 50 -29.60 19.44 -7.06
N VAL A 51 -30.26 18.57 -7.82
CA VAL A 51 -31.74 18.46 -7.82
C VAL A 51 -32.30 18.21 -6.43
N CYS A 52 -31.60 17.47 -5.56
CA CYS A 52 -31.99 17.24 -4.17
C CYS A 52 -31.69 18.40 -3.21
N GLY A 53 -31.05 19.47 -3.68
CA GLY A 53 -30.67 20.62 -2.86
C GLY A 53 -29.26 20.55 -2.26
N ALA A 54 -28.50 19.46 -2.46
CA ALA A 54 -27.13 19.36 -2.00
C ALA A 54 -26.23 20.38 -2.74
N ASP A 55 -25.43 21.12 -1.98
CA ASP A 55 -24.46 22.10 -2.49
C ASP A 55 -23.10 21.43 -2.80
N ALA A 56 -22.10 22.25 -3.14
CA ALA A 56 -20.75 21.79 -3.44
C ALA A 56 -20.11 21.06 -2.26
N ASP A 57 -20.27 21.56 -1.04
CA ASP A 57 -19.65 21.00 0.17
C ASP A 57 -20.14 19.58 0.42
N VAL A 58 -21.47 19.39 0.39
CA VAL A 58 -22.10 18.07 0.59
C VAL A 58 -21.72 17.10 -0.54
N ILE A 59 -21.71 17.56 -1.80
CA ILE A 59 -21.37 16.70 -2.95
C ILE A 59 -19.92 16.25 -2.88
N VAL A 60 -18.99 17.16 -2.62
CA VAL A 60 -17.56 16.86 -2.49
C VAL A 60 -17.30 15.92 -1.32
N ALA A 61 -17.89 16.19 -0.15
CA ALA A 61 -17.75 15.33 1.03
C ALA A 61 -18.30 13.91 0.79
N ARG A 62 -19.47 13.78 0.14
CA ARG A 62 -20.04 12.47 -0.24
C ARG A 62 -19.13 11.72 -1.20
N ASN A 63 -18.59 12.37 -2.22
CA ASN A 63 -17.69 11.74 -3.19
C ASN A 63 -16.41 11.25 -2.48
N LEU A 64 -15.80 12.07 -1.64
CA LEU A 64 -14.62 11.71 -0.88
C LEU A 64 -14.88 10.54 0.08
N ALA A 65 -15.98 10.60 0.85
CA ALA A 65 -16.37 9.54 1.78
C ALA A 65 -16.58 8.18 1.06
N ARG A 66 -17.23 8.19 -0.11
CA ARG A 66 -17.42 6.97 -0.93
C ARG A 66 -16.10 6.43 -1.48
N THR A 67 -15.18 7.31 -1.88
CA THR A 67 -13.82 6.90 -2.29
C THR A 67 -13.06 6.26 -1.14
N ILE A 68 -13.15 6.81 0.08
CA ILE A 68 -12.56 6.22 1.29
C ILE A 68 -13.16 4.85 1.58
N ALA A 69 -14.50 4.73 1.54
CA ALA A 69 -15.17 3.45 1.78
C ALA A 69 -14.81 2.39 0.73
N ALA A 70 -14.64 2.76 -0.53
CA ALA A 70 -14.19 1.84 -1.58
C ALA A 70 -12.77 1.33 -1.32
N GLY A 71 -11.85 2.21 -0.92
CA GLY A 71 -10.49 1.83 -0.53
C GLY A 71 -10.45 0.93 0.71
N ALA A 72 -11.19 1.30 1.76
CA ALA A 72 -11.33 0.52 2.98
C ALA A 72 -11.95 -0.86 2.72
N SER A 73 -12.96 -0.94 1.84
CA SER A 73 -13.60 -2.21 1.45
C SER A 73 -12.62 -3.15 0.73
N ALA A 74 -11.73 -2.60 -0.12
CA ALA A 74 -10.72 -3.40 -0.82
C ALA A 74 -9.76 -4.08 0.16
N HIS A 75 -9.35 -3.39 1.23
CA HIS A 75 -8.49 -3.96 2.27
C HIS A 75 -9.25 -4.87 3.23
N SER A 76 -10.52 -4.53 3.57
CA SER A 76 -11.39 -5.36 4.38
C SER A 76 -11.58 -6.75 3.75
N ASP A 77 -11.96 -6.79 2.48
CA ASP A 77 -12.19 -8.03 1.73
C ASP A 77 -10.89 -8.85 1.60
N HIS A 78 -9.74 -8.20 1.38
CA HIS A 78 -8.42 -8.83 1.40
C HIS A 78 -8.10 -9.44 2.78
N GLY A 79 -8.29 -8.70 3.85
CA GLY A 79 -8.06 -9.18 5.22
C GLY A 79 -8.95 -10.37 5.58
N ARG A 80 -10.21 -10.36 5.12
CA ARG A 80 -11.15 -11.47 5.28
C ARG A 80 -10.68 -12.74 4.59
N ASP A 81 -10.28 -12.66 3.30
CA ASP A 81 -9.79 -13.81 2.55
C ASP A 81 -8.64 -14.52 3.30
N ILE A 82 -7.67 -13.74 3.83
CA ILE A 82 -6.52 -14.30 4.54
C ILE A 82 -6.93 -14.87 5.90
N LEU A 83 -7.85 -14.22 6.59
CA LEU A 83 -8.35 -14.67 7.89
C LEU A 83 -9.14 -15.99 7.75
N GLU A 84 -9.92 -16.15 6.69
CA GLU A 84 -10.60 -17.41 6.36
C GLU A 84 -9.60 -18.54 6.11
N ALA A 85 -8.48 -18.24 5.41
CA ALA A 85 -7.41 -19.23 5.25
C ALA A 85 -6.80 -19.66 6.59
N LEU A 86 -6.56 -18.74 7.54
CA LEU A 86 -6.09 -19.08 8.87
C LEU A 86 -7.10 -19.96 9.64
N TYR A 87 -8.39 -19.68 9.49
CA TYR A 87 -9.47 -20.50 10.07
C TYR A 87 -9.44 -21.94 9.51
N HIS A 88 -9.30 -22.11 8.21
CA HIS A 88 -9.20 -23.43 7.58
C HIS A 88 -7.93 -24.20 8.00
N VAL A 89 -6.79 -23.51 8.15
CA VAL A 89 -5.57 -24.10 8.72
C VAL A 89 -5.81 -24.57 10.15
N GLY A 90 -6.47 -23.75 10.96
CA GLY A 90 -6.82 -24.09 12.34
C GLY A 90 -7.75 -25.30 12.46
N ARG A 91 -8.59 -25.55 11.46
CA ARG A 91 -9.47 -26.73 11.35
C ARG A 91 -8.78 -27.97 10.76
N GLY A 92 -7.59 -27.80 10.20
CA GLY A 92 -6.91 -28.89 9.47
C GLY A 92 -7.56 -29.25 8.16
N GLU A 93 -8.27 -28.31 7.52
CA GLU A 93 -9.02 -28.52 6.25
C GLU A 93 -8.15 -28.28 5.01
N THR A 94 -6.96 -27.76 5.17
CA THR A 94 -6.00 -27.53 4.08
C THR A 94 -4.58 -27.87 4.49
N GLU A 95 -3.79 -28.40 3.55
CA GLU A 95 -2.35 -28.61 3.65
C GLU A 95 -1.56 -27.60 2.80
N SER A 96 -2.27 -26.73 2.04
CA SER A 96 -1.66 -25.72 1.18
C SER A 96 -0.95 -24.63 1.99
N TYR A 97 -1.37 -24.42 3.22
CA TYR A 97 -0.84 -23.42 4.15
C TYR A 97 -0.49 -24.02 5.50
N ARG A 98 0.39 -23.34 6.23
CA ARG A 98 0.79 -23.71 7.59
C ARG A 98 1.00 -22.47 8.44
N ILE A 99 0.94 -22.63 9.74
CA ILE A 99 1.32 -21.60 10.69
C ILE A 99 2.85 -21.48 10.66
N ALA A 100 3.37 -20.40 10.08
CA ALA A 100 4.80 -20.17 9.92
C ALA A 100 5.42 -19.41 11.11
N ASP A 101 4.62 -18.54 11.78
CA ASP A 101 5.06 -17.79 12.96
C ASP A 101 4.13 -18.06 14.15
N VAL A 102 4.50 -19.05 14.96
CA VAL A 102 3.74 -19.46 16.16
C VAL A 102 3.82 -18.40 17.25
N GLU A 103 4.94 -17.71 17.40
CA GLU A 103 5.10 -16.69 18.45
C GLU A 103 4.23 -15.47 18.14
N LYS A 104 4.16 -15.06 16.87
CA LYS A 104 3.23 -14.03 16.44
C LYS A 104 1.78 -14.45 16.64
N LEU A 105 1.43 -15.69 16.29
CA LEU A 105 0.10 -16.25 16.55
C LEU A 105 -0.29 -16.11 18.02
N LYS A 106 0.58 -16.53 18.95
CA LYS A 106 0.33 -16.43 20.39
C LYS A 106 0.19 -14.99 20.86
N ARG A 107 1.04 -14.09 20.36
CA ARG A 107 0.98 -12.67 20.72
C ARG A 107 -0.34 -12.05 20.30
N ILE A 108 -0.76 -12.24 19.05
CA ILE A 108 -2.03 -11.73 18.54
C ILE A 108 -3.22 -12.37 19.26
N ALA A 109 -3.15 -13.68 19.54
CA ALA A 109 -4.18 -14.38 20.34
C ALA A 109 -4.36 -13.73 21.73
N GLY A 110 -3.26 -13.33 22.37
CA GLY A 110 -3.31 -12.61 23.65
C GLY A 110 -4.01 -11.25 23.55
N GLU A 111 -3.77 -10.48 22.46
CA GLU A 111 -4.46 -9.21 22.21
C GLU A 111 -5.99 -9.40 22.04
N TYR A 112 -6.41 -10.53 21.48
CA TYR A 112 -7.82 -10.91 21.32
C TYR A 112 -8.42 -11.65 22.50
N GLY A 113 -7.67 -11.80 23.60
CA GLY A 113 -8.14 -12.52 24.80
C GLY A 113 -8.25 -14.05 24.63
N VAL A 114 -7.63 -14.60 23.58
CA VAL A 114 -7.61 -16.04 23.33
C VAL A 114 -6.50 -16.70 24.16
N SER A 115 -6.87 -17.65 25.01
CA SER A 115 -5.89 -18.42 25.81
C SER A 115 -5.01 -19.27 24.90
N THR A 116 -3.70 -19.25 25.16
CA THR A 116 -2.69 -20.02 24.42
C THR A 116 -2.04 -21.13 25.26
N GLU A 117 -2.30 -21.16 26.59
CA GLU A 117 -1.67 -22.10 27.51
C GLU A 117 -2.13 -23.53 27.26
N GLY A 118 -1.17 -24.42 27.03
CA GLY A 118 -1.42 -25.85 26.78
C GLY A 118 -2.13 -26.21 25.49
N LYS A 119 -2.32 -25.22 24.56
CA LYS A 119 -3.02 -25.43 23.28
C LYS A 119 -2.07 -25.64 22.12
N ASP A 120 -2.49 -26.49 21.19
CA ASP A 120 -1.84 -26.66 19.89
C ASP A 120 -2.00 -25.38 19.04
N PRO A 121 -1.01 -25.00 18.21
CA PRO A 121 -1.11 -23.83 17.34
C PRO A 121 -2.35 -23.80 16.44
N ARG A 122 -2.87 -24.94 15.97
CA ARG A 122 -4.10 -25.00 15.16
C ARG A 122 -5.34 -24.65 16.00
N GLU A 123 -5.39 -25.08 17.24
CA GLU A 123 -6.50 -24.72 18.17
C GLU A 123 -6.49 -23.21 18.44
N ILE A 124 -5.29 -22.62 18.64
CA ILE A 124 -5.13 -21.18 18.83
C ILE A 124 -5.57 -20.43 17.55
N ALA A 125 -5.11 -20.87 16.38
CA ALA A 125 -5.45 -20.26 15.10
C ALA A 125 -6.95 -20.26 14.83
N ARG A 126 -7.63 -21.39 15.09
CA ARG A 126 -9.09 -21.50 14.95
C ARG A 126 -9.83 -20.55 15.88
N ALA A 127 -9.44 -20.49 17.16
CA ALA A 127 -10.08 -19.62 18.15
C ALA A 127 -9.81 -18.14 17.81
N LEU A 128 -8.56 -17.81 17.47
CA LEU A 128 -8.18 -16.45 17.06
C LEU A 128 -8.94 -15.99 15.83
N SER A 129 -9.00 -16.82 14.80
CA SER A 129 -9.71 -16.45 13.55
C SER A 129 -11.18 -16.14 13.82
N TRP A 130 -11.82 -16.90 14.71
CA TRP A 130 -13.20 -16.66 15.08
C TRP A 130 -13.37 -15.31 15.80
N GLU A 131 -12.51 -15.00 16.76
CA GLU A 131 -12.54 -13.72 17.48
C GLU A 131 -12.21 -12.53 16.56
N MET A 132 -11.30 -12.71 15.59
CA MET A 132 -10.99 -11.67 14.60
C MET A 132 -12.13 -11.42 13.62
N MET A 133 -12.93 -12.45 13.25
CA MET A 133 -14.12 -12.28 12.41
C MET A 133 -15.16 -11.36 13.08
N GLU A 134 -15.21 -11.30 14.41
CA GLU A 134 -16.10 -10.40 15.13
C GLU A 134 -15.76 -8.91 14.90
N ASP A 135 -14.50 -8.58 14.61
CA ASP A 135 -14.09 -7.21 14.26
C ASP A 135 -14.65 -6.75 12.91
N PHE A 136 -15.07 -7.65 12.01
CA PHE A 136 -15.75 -7.28 10.77
C PHE A 136 -17.21 -6.87 11.00
N GLY A 137 -17.88 -7.45 12.00
CA GLY A 137 -19.30 -7.26 12.33
C GLY A 137 -19.60 -6.23 13.42
N ILE A 138 -20.53 -6.57 14.32
CA ILE A 138 -21.19 -5.61 15.24
C ILE A 138 -20.95 -5.95 16.74
N ARG A 139 -20.33 -7.07 17.06
CA ARG A 139 -20.29 -7.54 18.47
C ARG A 139 -19.41 -6.69 19.38
N LYS A 140 -18.41 -5.99 18.84
CA LYS A 140 -17.50 -5.15 19.61
C LYS A 140 -17.89 -3.68 19.45
N GLU A 141 -17.70 -2.91 20.51
CA GLU A 141 -17.90 -1.45 20.45
C GLU A 141 -16.69 -0.74 19.85
N VAL A 142 -15.51 -1.38 19.90
CA VAL A 142 -14.23 -0.86 19.42
C VAL A 142 -13.42 -2.00 18.82
N LEU A 143 -12.74 -1.78 17.71
CA LEU A 143 -11.83 -2.75 17.09
C LEU A 143 -10.68 -3.10 18.04
N THR A 144 -10.31 -4.37 18.07
CA THR A 144 -9.30 -4.90 19.01
C THR A 144 -7.94 -4.19 18.85
N PHE A 145 -7.47 -3.99 17.63
CA PHE A 145 -6.17 -3.34 17.37
C PHE A 145 -6.12 -1.85 17.74
N VAL A 146 -7.24 -1.20 18.01
CA VAL A 146 -7.25 0.15 18.60
C VAL A 146 -6.57 0.14 19.99
N GLY A 147 -6.47 -1.02 20.64
CA GLY A 147 -5.69 -1.20 21.87
C GLY A 147 -4.21 -0.83 21.75
N ARG A 148 -3.61 -0.90 20.56
CA ARG A 148 -2.23 -0.51 20.29
C ARG A 148 -2.00 1.00 20.21
N VAL A 149 -3.06 1.76 20.00
CA VAL A 149 -3.03 3.23 19.83
C VAL A 149 -2.71 3.90 21.17
N PRO A 150 -1.89 4.97 21.20
CA PRO A 150 -1.63 5.73 22.42
C PRO A 150 -2.91 6.20 23.12
N PRO A 151 -2.98 6.15 24.47
CA PRO A 151 -4.18 6.53 25.22
C PRO A 151 -4.74 7.91 24.83
N ALA A 152 -3.90 8.93 24.75
CA ALA A 152 -4.32 10.28 24.39
C ALA A 152 -4.98 10.34 22.98
N ARG A 153 -4.50 9.52 22.04
CA ARG A 153 -5.10 9.44 20.69
C ARG A 153 -6.44 8.73 20.72
N ARG A 154 -6.60 7.68 21.52
CA ARG A 154 -7.88 6.99 21.70
C ARG A 154 -8.94 7.90 22.32
N GLU A 155 -8.60 8.63 23.36
CA GLU A 155 -9.47 9.62 23.99
C GLU A 155 -9.91 10.71 23.01
N LEU A 156 -9.00 11.17 22.14
CA LEU A 156 -9.32 12.13 21.09
C LEU A 156 -10.32 11.54 20.08
N TRP A 157 -10.11 10.31 19.61
CA TRP A 157 -11.04 9.66 18.68
C TRP A 157 -12.41 9.42 19.30
N GLU A 158 -12.47 9.05 20.57
CA GLU A 158 -13.72 8.88 21.31
C GLU A 158 -14.48 10.21 21.41
N LYS A 159 -13.80 11.28 21.82
CA LYS A 159 -14.36 12.63 21.89
C LYS A 159 -14.90 13.13 20.54
N LEU A 160 -14.23 12.82 19.46
CA LEU A 160 -14.65 13.18 18.09
C LEU A 160 -15.71 12.24 17.51
N GLY A 161 -16.00 11.13 18.17
CA GLY A 161 -16.92 10.11 17.67
C GLY A 161 -16.38 9.33 16.46
N ILE A 162 -15.06 9.26 16.27
CA ILE A 162 -14.43 8.59 15.12
C ILE A 162 -13.72 7.25 15.47
N THR A 163 -13.84 6.78 16.70
CA THR A 163 -13.34 5.44 17.08
C THR A 163 -14.03 4.36 16.26
N PRO A 164 -13.30 3.51 15.50
CA PRO A 164 -13.92 2.50 14.64
C PRO A 164 -14.50 1.34 15.44
N ARG A 165 -15.69 0.89 15.06
CA ARG A 165 -16.49 -0.13 15.75
C ARG A 165 -16.48 -1.50 15.08
N GLY A 166 -16.34 -1.50 13.76
CA GLY A 166 -16.34 -2.72 12.97
C GLY A 166 -15.90 -2.43 11.55
N ILE A 167 -15.08 -3.34 10.98
CA ILE A 167 -14.42 -3.12 9.68
C ILE A 167 -15.45 -2.92 8.56
N ASP A 168 -16.39 -3.86 8.39
CA ASP A 168 -17.43 -3.74 7.36
C ASP A 168 -18.54 -2.78 7.75
N ARG A 169 -18.82 -2.66 9.04
CA ARG A 169 -19.87 -1.78 9.55
C ARG A 169 -19.65 -0.34 9.13
N GLU A 170 -18.42 0.17 9.26
CA GLU A 170 -18.15 1.56 8.90
C GLU A 170 -18.28 1.79 7.39
N ASN A 171 -17.93 0.81 6.56
CA ASN A 171 -18.13 0.88 5.12
C ASN A 171 -19.63 0.93 4.75
N VAL A 172 -20.44 0.06 5.35
CA VAL A 172 -21.89 0.04 5.13
C VAL A 172 -22.54 1.34 5.58
N GLU A 173 -22.17 1.87 6.76
CA GLU A 173 -22.71 3.12 7.27
C GLU A 173 -22.30 4.32 6.40
N THR A 174 -21.07 4.37 5.86
CA THR A 174 -20.65 5.41 4.92
C THR A 174 -21.51 5.42 3.66
N LEU A 175 -21.78 4.25 3.08
CA LEU A 175 -22.64 4.15 1.90
C LEU A 175 -24.07 4.61 2.20
N HIS A 176 -24.60 4.30 3.39
CA HIS A 176 -25.92 4.79 3.83
C HIS A 176 -25.92 6.29 4.09
N ARG A 177 -24.95 6.83 4.84
CA ARG A 177 -24.85 8.28 5.11
C ARG A 177 -24.76 9.12 3.83
N THR A 178 -24.06 8.63 2.84
CA THR A 178 -23.88 9.30 1.54
C THR A 178 -25.03 9.06 0.56
N HIS A 179 -26.06 8.27 0.93
CA HIS A 179 -27.30 8.16 0.17
C HIS A 179 -28.06 9.50 0.19
N MET A 180 -28.78 9.79 -0.88
CA MET A 180 -29.59 11.00 -0.99
C MET A 180 -30.58 11.11 0.18
N GLY A 181 -30.58 12.27 0.84
CA GLY A 181 -31.50 12.59 1.92
C GLY A 181 -31.14 12.03 3.30
N VAL A 182 -29.96 11.43 3.49
CA VAL A 182 -29.51 10.91 4.80
C VAL A 182 -28.66 11.96 5.51
N ASP A 183 -27.36 12.03 5.23
CA ASP A 183 -26.48 13.03 5.85
C ASP A 183 -26.23 14.19 4.88
N ASN A 184 -26.44 15.41 5.35
CA ASN A 184 -26.29 16.63 4.56
C ASN A 184 -25.39 17.67 5.26
N ASP A 185 -24.64 17.24 6.28
CA ASP A 185 -23.61 18.03 6.92
C ASP A 185 -22.24 17.52 6.46
N TYR A 186 -21.48 18.35 5.72
CA TYR A 186 -20.18 17.92 5.16
C TYR A 186 -19.14 17.59 6.22
N VAL A 187 -19.16 18.27 7.39
CA VAL A 187 -18.24 17.97 8.49
C VAL A 187 -18.56 16.61 9.10
N ASN A 188 -19.84 16.34 9.37
CA ASN A 188 -20.29 15.06 9.91
C ASN A 188 -19.99 13.90 8.94
N ILE A 189 -20.19 14.10 7.63
CA ILE A 189 -19.82 13.11 6.59
C ILE A 189 -18.32 12.83 6.62
N LEU A 190 -17.46 13.86 6.71
CA LEU A 190 -16.01 13.72 6.70
C LEU A 190 -15.46 13.09 7.99
N LEU A 191 -16.02 13.43 9.16
CA LEU A 191 -15.67 12.77 10.42
C LEU A 191 -16.01 11.27 10.37
N HIS A 192 -17.17 10.90 9.82
CA HIS A 192 -17.49 9.49 9.63
C HIS A 192 -16.58 8.82 8.59
N ALA A 193 -16.21 9.50 7.51
CA ALA A 193 -15.24 8.99 6.54
C ALA A 193 -13.86 8.73 7.18
N MET A 194 -13.42 9.58 8.12
CA MET A 194 -12.23 9.32 8.94
C MET A 194 -12.39 8.07 9.80
N ARG A 195 -13.55 7.85 10.42
CA ARG A 195 -13.86 6.64 11.17
C ARG A 195 -13.77 5.40 10.29
N THR A 196 -14.29 5.48 9.07
CA THR A 196 -14.21 4.42 8.07
C THR A 196 -12.76 4.15 7.67
N SER A 197 -11.95 5.17 7.46
CA SER A 197 -10.54 4.97 7.17
C SER A 197 -9.76 4.37 8.35
N LEU A 198 -10.10 4.75 9.60
CA LEU A 198 -9.50 4.14 10.80
C LEU A 198 -9.89 2.66 10.93
N SER A 199 -11.08 2.25 10.47
CA SER A 199 -11.46 0.83 10.40
C SER A 199 -10.67 0.05 9.34
N ASP A 200 -10.11 0.72 8.35
CA ASP A 200 -9.14 0.16 7.42
C ASP A 200 -7.76 0.01 8.10
N GLY A 201 -7.15 1.13 8.52
CA GLY A 201 -5.77 1.15 9.04
C GLY A 201 -5.57 0.34 10.32
N TRP A 202 -6.51 0.41 11.26
CA TRP A 202 -6.48 -0.32 12.54
C TRP A 202 -7.41 -1.55 12.55
N GLY A 203 -7.89 -1.95 11.39
CA GLY A 203 -8.77 -3.10 11.20
C GLY A 203 -8.39 -3.92 9.98
N GLY A 204 -9.04 -3.72 8.82
CA GLY A 204 -8.92 -4.56 7.63
C GLY A 204 -7.47 -4.77 7.15
N SER A 205 -6.72 -3.68 6.95
CA SER A 205 -5.30 -3.73 6.58
C SER A 205 -4.44 -4.39 7.66
N MET A 206 -4.71 -4.10 8.95
CA MET A 206 -3.93 -4.68 10.03
C MET A 206 -4.18 -6.18 10.18
N VAL A 207 -5.43 -6.64 10.03
CA VAL A 207 -5.78 -8.07 9.95
C VAL A 207 -5.01 -8.72 8.80
N ALA A 208 -5.03 -8.11 7.60
CA ALA A 208 -4.31 -8.65 6.45
C ALA A 208 -2.81 -8.82 6.73
N THR A 209 -2.15 -7.80 7.30
CA THR A 209 -0.72 -7.83 7.63
C THR A 209 -0.38 -8.87 8.70
N GLU A 210 -1.09 -8.83 9.84
CA GLU A 210 -0.78 -9.70 10.97
C GLU A 210 -1.05 -11.19 10.67
N VAL A 211 -2.15 -11.48 9.98
CA VAL A 211 -2.52 -12.85 9.62
C VAL A 211 -1.62 -13.40 8.51
N SER A 212 -1.21 -12.55 7.54
CA SER A 212 -0.20 -12.93 6.54
C SER A 212 1.13 -13.31 7.19
N ASP A 213 1.56 -12.58 8.22
CA ASP A 213 2.78 -12.91 8.95
C ASP A 213 2.65 -14.25 9.71
N ILE A 214 1.49 -14.54 10.29
CA ILE A 214 1.23 -15.83 10.94
C ILE A 214 1.32 -16.98 9.93
N LEU A 215 0.69 -16.83 8.75
CA LEU A 215 0.60 -17.90 7.74
C LEU A 215 1.88 -18.05 6.90
N PHE A 216 2.53 -16.96 6.51
CA PHE A 216 3.63 -16.97 5.54
C PHE A 216 4.99 -16.62 6.15
N GLY A 217 5.01 -16.26 7.43
CA GLY A 217 6.18 -15.84 8.21
C GLY A 217 6.34 -14.33 8.30
N THR A 218 6.70 -13.85 9.47
CA THR A 218 7.07 -12.45 9.69
C THR A 218 8.31 -12.10 8.87
N PRO A 219 8.28 -11.04 8.04
CA PRO A 219 9.42 -10.67 7.22
C PRO A 219 10.66 -10.32 8.05
N SER A 220 11.82 -10.71 7.52
CA SER A 220 13.13 -10.30 8.02
C SER A 220 14.01 -9.85 6.84
N PRO A 221 15.04 -9.02 7.06
CA PRO A 221 15.85 -8.48 5.99
C PRO A 221 16.37 -9.55 5.04
N VAL A 222 16.09 -9.39 3.75
CA VAL A 222 16.42 -10.32 2.68
C VAL A 222 16.87 -9.55 1.44
N SER A 223 17.88 -10.10 0.75
CA SER A 223 18.33 -9.58 -0.55
C SER A 223 17.35 -9.93 -1.65
N SER A 224 17.11 -8.99 -2.55
CA SER A 224 16.24 -9.13 -3.71
C SER A 224 16.71 -8.23 -4.85
N ARG A 225 15.95 -8.17 -5.93
CA ARG A 225 16.25 -7.38 -7.13
C ARG A 225 14.99 -6.74 -7.70
N ALA A 226 15.16 -5.64 -8.42
CA ALA A 226 14.06 -4.92 -9.06
C ALA A 226 14.43 -4.51 -10.49
N ASN A 227 13.46 -4.28 -11.31
CA ASN A 227 13.28 -3.86 -12.70
C ASN A 227 13.06 -5.03 -13.67
N LEU A 228 12.78 -4.71 -14.94
CA LEU A 228 12.50 -5.73 -15.98
C LEU A 228 13.69 -6.66 -16.29
N GLY A 229 14.90 -6.30 -15.88
CA GLY A 229 16.09 -7.16 -16.01
C GLY A 229 16.07 -8.43 -15.16
N VAL A 230 15.07 -8.59 -14.27
CA VAL A 230 14.86 -9.83 -13.49
C VAL A 230 14.28 -10.97 -14.32
N LEU A 231 13.71 -10.67 -15.51
CA LEU A 231 13.27 -11.69 -16.45
C LEU A 231 14.45 -12.44 -17.05
N LYS A 232 14.25 -13.68 -17.41
CA LYS A 232 15.29 -14.55 -17.96
C LYS A 232 14.93 -15.03 -19.36
N ALA A 233 15.87 -14.91 -20.28
CA ALA A 233 15.66 -15.26 -21.68
C ALA A 233 15.52 -16.77 -21.89
N ASP A 234 16.06 -17.60 -21.00
CA ASP A 234 16.16 -19.04 -21.11
C ASP A 234 15.36 -19.82 -20.05
N GLU A 235 14.54 -19.13 -19.26
CA GLU A 235 13.60 -19.75 -18.30
C GLU A 235 12.16 -19.35 -18.63
N VAL A 236 11.20 -20.13 -18.12
CA VAL A 236 9.77 -19.78 -18.13
C VAL A 236 9.56 -18.63 -17.16
N ASN A 237 9.13 -17.46 -17.62
CA ASN A 237 8.83 -16.34 -16.75
C ASN A 237 7.34 -16.30 -16.42
N ILE A 238 7.01 -16.31 -15.13
CA ILE A 238 5.63 -16.16 -14.62
C ILE A 238 5.59 -14.94 -13.72
N ALA A 239 4.79 -13.94 -14.09
CA ALA A 239 4.56 -12.75 -13.28
C ALA A 239 3.35 -12.94 -12.36
N LEU A 240 3.53 -12.64 -11.08
CA LEU A 240 2.49 -12.65 -10.05
C LEU A 240 2.07 -11.22 -9.78
N HIS A 241 0.81 -10.88 -10.05
CA HIS A 241 0.32 -9.51 -10.05
C HIS A 241 -1.00 -9.36 -9.30
N GLY A 242 -1.06 -8.38 -8.42
CA GLY A 242 -2.22 -8.04 -7.60
C GLY A 242 -1.87 -7.83 -6.13
N HIS A 243 -2.63 -8.44 -5.21
CA HIS A 243 -2.51 -8.12 -3.79
C HIS A 243 -2.54 -9.32 -2.83
N ASN A 244 -3.12 -10.47 -3.24
CA ASN A 244 -3.36 -11.60 -2.33
C ASN A 244 -2.13 -12.53 -2.21
N PRO A 245 -1.50 -12.65 -1.01
CA PRO A 245 -0.34 -13.50 -0.82
C PRO A 245 -0.66 -15.01 -0.81
N MET A 246 -1.92 -15.42 -0.59
CA MET A 246 -2.29 -16.84 -0.54
C MET A 246 -2.01 -17.55 -1.85
N LEU A 247 -2.49 -16.97 -2.96
CA LEU A 247 -2.26 -17.50 -4.30
C LEU A 247 -0.77 -17.50 -4.65
N SER A 248 -0.09 -16.38 -4.38
CA SER A 248 1.31 -16.23 -4.75
C SER A 248 2.23 -17.16 -3.97
N ASP A 249 1.96 -17.43 -2.70
CA ASP A 249 2.75 -18.39 -1.90
C ASP A 249 2.63 -19.83 -2.43
N VAL A 250 1.42 -20.28 -2.78
CA VAL A 250 1.24 -21.63 -3.36
C VAL A 250 1.85 -21.75 -4.76
N ILE A 251 1.88 -20.66 -5.55
CA ILE A 251 2.59 -20.65 -6.84
C ILE A 251 4.09 -20.76 -6.64
N VAL A 252 4.67 -20.12 -5.61
CA VAL A 252 6.09 -20.29 -5.25
C VAL A 252 6.38 -21.75 -4.91
N GLN A 253 5.52 -22.39 -4.12
CA GLN A 253 5.65 -23.81 -3.81
C GLN A 253 5.52 -24.69 -5.07
N ALA A 254 4.52 -24.44 -5.90
CA ALA A 254 4.29 -25.16 -7.15
C ALA A 254 5.44 -25.04 -8.15
N ALA A 255 6.07 -23.86 -8.25
CA ALA A 255 7.20 -23.66 -9.14
C ALA A 255 8.45 -24.44 -8.72
N GLN A 256 8.53 -24.90 -7.48
CA GLN A 256 9.62 -25.77 -6.98
C GLN A 256 9.32 -27.26 -7.20
N ASP A 257 8.14 -27.62 -7.69
CA ASP A 257 7.76 -29.01 -7.93
C ASP A 257 8.70 -29.66 -8.96
N PRO A 258 9.33 -30.83 -8.64
CA PRO A 258 10.27 -31.49 -9.53
C PRO A 258 9.69 -31.88 -10.90
N GLU A 259 8.38 -32.26 -10.95
CA GLU A 259 7.71 -32.61 -12.20
C GLU A 259 7.55 -31.39 -13.10
N LEU A 260 7.18 -30.22 -12.54
CA LEU A 260 7.04 -28.98 -13.28
C LEU A 260 8.40 -28.42 -13.73
N GLN A 261 9.44 -28.56 -12.93
CA GLN A 261 10.80 -28.21 -13.31
C GLN A 261 11.32 -29.12 -14.43
N GLN A 262 11.00 -30.41 -14.40
CA GLN A 262 11.35 -31.34 -15.46
C GLN A 262 10.56 -31.02 -16.75
N LEU A 263 9.26 -30.74 -16.63
CA LEU A 263 8.43 -30.33 -17.77
C LEU A 263 8.97 -29.04 -18.43
N ALA A 264 9.44 -28.07 -17.65
CA ALA A 264 10.04 -26.85 -18.19
C ALA A 264 11.28 -27.17 -19.05
N LYS A 265 12.13 -28.11 -18.61
CA LYS A 265 13.30 -28.58 -19.37
C LYS A 265 12.89 -29.31 -20.66
N GLU A 266 11.87 -30.14 -20.59
CA GLU A 266 11.32 -30.84 -21.77
C GLU A 266 10.74 -29.88 -22.81
N LYS A 267 10.21 -28.72 -22.34
CA LYS A 267 9.73 -27.62 -23.22
C LYS A 267 10.87 -26.72 -23.72
N GLY A 268 12.14 -26.98 -23.34
CA GLY A 268 13.32 -26.25 -23.79
C GLY A 268 13.76 -25.10 -22.90
N ALA A 269 13.13 -24.89 -21.75
CA ALA A 269 13.55 -23.90 -20.77
C ALA A 269 14.57 -24.47 -19.78
N LYS A 270 15.42 -23.62 -19.18
CA LYS A 270 16.35 -24.06 -18.11
C LYS A 270 15.68 -24.26 -16.76
N GLY A 271 14.53 -23.63 -16.54
CA GLY A 271 13.78 -23.68 -15.29
C GLY A 271 12.58 -22.73 -15.32
N ILE A 272 12.06 -22.44 -14.14
CA ILE A 272 10.90 -21.55 -13.92
C ILE A 272 11.36 -20.34 -13.10
N ASN A 273 11.20 -19.15 -13.62
CA ASN A 273 11.50 -17.86 -13.00
C ASN A 273 10.21 -17.17 -12.60
N LEU A 274 10.04 -16.91 -11.30
CA LEU A 274 8.92 -16.13 -10.78
C LEU A 274 9.34 -14.67 -10.57
N VAL A 275 8.47 -13.75 -10.95
CA VAL A 275 8.70 -12.31 -10.73
C VAL A 275 7.42 -11.67 -10.18
N GLY A 276 7.60 -10.70 -9.27
CA GLY A 276 6.50 -9.97 -8.67
C GLY A 276 6.12 -8.70 -9.43
N LEU A 277 4.84 -8.34 -9.35
CA LEU A 277 4.29 -7.04 -9.74
C LEU A 277 3.34 -6.54 -8.65
N CYS A 278 3.35 -5.24 -8.37
CA CYS A 278 2.49 -4.61 -7.35
C CYS A 278 2.62 -5.25 -5.95
N CYS A 279 1.53 -5.29 -5.18
CA CYS A 279 1.56 -5.66 -3.78
C CYS A 279 1.79 -7.15 -3.52
N THR A 280 1.21 -8.05 -4.31
CA THR A 280 1.51 -9.50 -4.17
C THR A 280 3.00 -9.78 -4.41
N GLY A 281 3.62 -9.05 -5.34
CA GLY A 281 5.07 -9.10 -5.53
C GLY A 281 5.86 -8.59 -4.31
N ASN A 282 5.42 -7.48 -3.70
CA ASN A 282 6.04 -6.97 -2.46
C ASN A 282 5.95 -7.99 -1.33
N GLU A 283 4.80 -8.67 -1.16
CA GLU A 283 4.60 -9.72 -0.16
C GLU A 283 5.62 -10.87 -0.32
N LEU A 284 5.81 -11.32 -1.56
CA LEU A 284 6.79 -12.36 -1.90
C LEU A 284 8.23 -11.86 -1.72
N GLN A 285 8.50 -10.62 -2.11
CA GLN A 285 9.82 -10.01 -1.96
C GLN A 285 10.21 -9.89 -0.49
N MET A 286 9.29 -9.43 0.35
CA MET A 286 9.49 -9.26 1.79
C MET A 286 9.85 -10.56 2.52
N ARG A 287 9.30 -11.69 2.09
CA ARG A 287 9.45 -12.99 2.78
C ARG A 287 10.38 -13.97 2.07
N ARG A 288 10.44 -13.92 0.75
CA ARG A 288 11.13 -14.92 -0.08
C ARG A 288 12.26 -14.34 -0.94
N GLY A 289 12.40 -12.98 -0.96
CA GLY A 289 13.36 -12.33 -1.85
C GLY A 289 13.03 -12.48 -3.34
N ILE A 290 11.80 -12.88 -3.71
CA ILE A 290 11.38 -12.99 -5.11
C ILE A 290 11.56 -11.62 -5.80
N PRO A 291 12.23 -11.57 -6.96
CA PRO A 291 12.54 -10.31 -7.60
C PRO A 291 11.28 -9.62 -8.18
N MET A 292 11.30 -8.29 -8.19
CA MET A 292 10.22 -7.45 -8.70
C MET A 292 10.47 -7.02 -10.14
N ALA A 293 9.62 -7.43 -11.07
CA ALA A 293 9.68 -6.92 -12.44
C ALA A 293 9.29 -5.44 -12.53
N GLY A 294 8.40 -4.99 -11.65
CA GLY A 294 8.00 -3.58 -11.59
C GLY A 294 6.82 -3.29 -10.67
N ASN A 295 6.45 -2.02 -10.68
CA ASN A 295 5.29 -1.50 -9.98
C ASN A 295 4.07 -1.38 -10.94
N HIS A 296 2.99 -0.70 -10.50
CA HIS A 296 1.71 -0.64 -11.20
C HIS A 296 1.81 -0.30 -12.70
N LEU A 297 2.56 0.73 -13.09
CA LEU A 297 2.64 1.16 -14.50
C LEU A 297 3.49 0.23 -15.39
N ILE A 298 4.21 -0.71 -14.80
CA ILE A 298 5.07 -1.66 -15.55
C ILE A 298 4.29 -2.89 -16.04
N GLN A 299 3.06 -3.12 -15.57
CA GLN A 299 2.29 -4.34 -15.88
C GLN A 299 2.06 -4.59 -17.38
N GLU A 300 1.91 -3.55 -18.20
CA GLU A 300 1.83 -3.68 -19.66
C GLU A 300 3.24 -3.89 -20.26
N LEU A 301 4.24 -3.20 -19.73
CA LEU A 301 5.60 -3.23 -20.25
C LEU A 301 6.31 -4.57 -20.02
N VAL A 302 5.97 -5.30 -18.93
CA VAL A 302 6.54 -6.63 -18.69
C VAL A 302 6.08 -7.62 -19.77
N ILE A 303 4.82 -7.55 -20.22
CA ILE A 303 4.31 -8.33 -21.34
C ILE A 303 5.06 -7.95 -22.63
N MET A 304 5.27 -6.67 -22.84
CA MET A 304 5.94 -6.14 -24.02
C MET A 304 7.43 -6.53 -24.12
N THR A 305 8.04 -7.08 -23.07
CA THR A 305 9.39 -7.66 -23.19
C THR A 305 9.42 -8.84 -24.16
N GLY A 306 8.26 -9.49 -24.40
CA GLY A 306 8.14 -10.69 -25.22
C GLY A 306 8.73 -11.93 -24.54
N ALA A 307 9.09 -11.84 -23.25
CA ALA A 307 9.72 -12.93 -22.50
C ALA A 307 8.79 -13.54 -21.42
N LEU A 308 7.53 -13.10 -21.33
CA LEU A 308 6.60 -13.49 -20.28
C LEU A 308 5.63 -14.56 -20.78
N GLU A 309 5.61 -15.75 -20.19
CA GLU A 309 4.71 -16.85 -20.53
C GLU A 309 3.35 -16.70 -19.90
N ALA A 310 3.33 -16.30 -18.62
CA ALA A 310 2.07 -16.10 -17.91
C ALA A 310 2.10 -14.86 -17.01
N MET A 311 0.99 -14.14 -16.99
CA MET A 311 0.68 -13.15 -15.98
C MET A 311 -0.51 -13.69 -15.17
N VAL A 312 -0.23 -14.07 -13.93
CA VAL A 312 -1.24 -14.55 -12.99
C VAL A 312 -1.76 -13.38 -12.20
N VAL A 313 -3.05 -13.13 -12.26
CA VAL A 313 -3.68 -11.98 -11.63
C VAL A 313 -4.69 -12.41 -10.57
N ASP A 314 -4.60 -11.83 -9.39
CA ASP A 314 -5.58 -11.99 -8.33
C ASP A 314 -6.64 -10.86 -8.40
N TYR A 315 -6.51 -9.81 -7.63
CA TYR A 315 -7.39 -8.65 -7.63
C TYR A 315 -6.64 -7.35 -7.29
N GLN A 316 -7.28 -6.20 -7.56
CA GLN A 316 -6.81 -4.83 -7.31
C GLN A 316 -5.60 -4.41 -8.17
N CYS A 317 -5.59 -3.14 -8.59
CA CYS A 317 -4.53 -2.50 -9.38
C CYS A 317 -4.17 -3.19 -10.72
N ILE A 318 -5.00 -4.09 -11.22
CA ILE A 318 -4.79 -4.76 -12.49
C ILE A 318 -5.56 -4.00 -13.58
N MET A 319 -4.85 -3.50 -14.57
CA MET A 319 -5.47 -2.82 -15.71
C MET A 319 -6.15 -3.86 -16.64
N PRO A 320 -7.42 -3.67 -17.02
CA PRO A 320 -8.07 -4.56 -17.98
C PRO A 320 -7.32 -4.68 -19.30
N SER A 321 -6.57 -3.66 -19.68
CA SER A 321 -5.75 -3.60 -20.90
C SER A 321 -4.64 -4.64 -20.99
N VAL A 322 -4.18 -5.24 -19.87
CA VAL A 322 -3.16 -6.31 -19.92
C VAL A 322 -3.57 -7.45 -20.83
N VAL A 323 -4.88 -7.76 -20.91
CA VAL A 323 -5.41 -8.78 -21.81
C VAL A 323 -5.26 -8.37 -23.28
N ASN A 324 -5.42 -7.08 -23.59
CA ASN A 324 -5.26 -6.57 -24.96
C ASN A 324 -3.78 -6.56 -25.37
N VAL A 325 -2.90 -6.13 -24.49
CA VAL A 325 -1.45 -6.16 -24.73
C VAL A 325 -0.98 -7.62 -24.87
N ALA A 326 -1.48 -8.55 -24.05
CA ALA A 326 -1.12 -9.96 -24.13
C ALA A 326 -1.46 -10.60 -25.49
N LYS A 327 -2.54 -10.19 -26.15
CA LYS A 327 -2.90 -10.65 -27.51
C LYS A 327 -1.88 -10.28 -28.59
N CYS A 328 -1.06 -9.27 -28.35
CA CYS A 328 0.01 -8.88 -29.26
C CYS A 328 1.28 -9.72 -29.08
N PHE A 329 1.32 -10.56 -28.06
CA PHE A 329 2.43 -11.42 -27.66
C PHE A 329 1.93 -12.86 -27.42
N HIS A 330 2.80 -13.73 -26.86
CA HIS A 330 2.41 -15.10 -26.49
C HIS A 330 1.89 -15.22 -25.05
N THR A 331 1.96 -14.15 -24.25
CA THR A 331 1.64 -14.16 -22.81
C THR A 331 0.21 -14.61 -22.55
N SER A 332 0.03 -15.59 -21.67
CA SER A 332 -1.28 -16.00 -21.14
C SER A 332 -1.61 -15.19 -19.88
N VAL A 333 -2.75 -14.46 -19.90
CA VAL A 333 -3.29 -13.81 -18.70
C VAL A 333 -4.24 -14.77 -18.00
N ILE A 334 -3.96 -15.10 -16.74
CA ILE A 334 -4.72 -16.05 -15.93
C ILE A 334 -5.34 -15.30 -14.73
N SER A 335 -6.66 -15.12 -14.74
CA SER A 335 -7.39 -14.56 -13.60
C SER A 335 -7.84 -15.67 -12.66
N THR A 336 -7.86 -15.39 -11.34
CA THR A 336 -7.94 -16.47 -10.34
C THR A 336 -9.07 -16.30 -9.31
N PHE A 337 -9.57 -15.11 -9.07
CA PHE A 337 -10.66 -14.89 -8.12
C PHE A 337 -11.97 -14.59 -8.84
N ASP A 338 -13.08 -15.22 -8.38
CA ASP A 338 -14.41 -15.03 -8.99
C ASP A 338 -14.90 -13.58 -8.92
N LYS A 339 -14.48 -12.82 -7.93
CA LYS A 339 -14.74 -11.38 -7.79
C LYS A 339 -13.87 -10.49 -8.71
N ALA A 340 -12.90 -11.08 -9.45
CA ALA A 340 -11.92 -10.35 -10.26
C ALA A 340 -11.68 -11.02 -11.62
N LYS A 341 -12.73 -11.13 -12.43
CA LYS A 341 -12.66 -11.70 -13.78
C LYS A 341 -12.32 -10.65 -14.83
N PHE A 342 -11.53 -11.07 -15.83
CA PHE A 342 -11.10 -10.22 -16.94
C PHE A 342 -11.58 -10.83 -18.26
N THR A 343 -12.33 -10.05 -19.04
CA THR A 343 -12.80 -10.49 -20.35
C THR A 343 -11.63 -10.81 -21.27
N GLY A 344 -11.60 -12.06 -21.77
CA GLY A 344 -10.52 -12.54 -22.65
C GLY A 344 -9.31 -13.15 -21.94
N ALA A 345 -9.27 -13.15 -20.60
CA ALA A 345 -8.30 -13.92 -19.82
C ALA A 345 -8.79 -15.37 -19.63
N THR A 346 -7.86 -16.29 -19.44
CA THR A 346 -8.17 -17.62 -18.90
C THR A 346 -8.52 -17.47 -17.42
N HIS A 347 -9.67 -18.03 -16.98
CA HIS A 347 -10.06 -18.00 -15.58
C HIS A 347 -9.87 -19.37 -14.94
N ILE A 348 -9.12 -19.43 -13.84
CA ILE A 348 -8.93 -20.61 -12.99
C ILE A 348 -9.32 -20.18 -11.58
N SER A 349 -10.50 -20.59 -11.12
CA SER A 349 -11.03 -20.17 -9.82
C SER A 349 -10.14 -20.71 -8.69
N PHE A 350 -9.67 -19.81 -7.84
CA PHE A 350 -8.81 -20.15 -6.71
C PHE A 350 -9.64 -20.56 -5.50
N ASP A 351 -9.34 -21.75 -4.98
CA ASP A 351 -9.89 -22.30 -3.76
C ASP A 351 -8.75 -22.53 -2.76
N PRO A 352 -8.70 -21.83 -1.60
CA PRO A 352 -7.67 -22.02 -0.60
C PRO A 352 -7.53 -23.46 -0.08
N LEU A 353 -8.61 -24.25 -0.10
CA LEU A 353 -8.59 -25.65 0.34
C LEU A 353 -7.80 -26.55 -0.64
N ARG A 354 -7.75 -26.15 -1.91
CA ARG A 354 -7.01 -26.83 -2.97
C ARG A 354 -5.86 -25.99 -3.53
N GLY A 355 -5.38 -25.02 -2.76
CA GLY A 355 -4.47 -23.99 -3.24
C GLY A 355 -3.25 -24.53 -3.97
N LEU A 356 -2.53 -25.52 -3.42
CA LEU A 356 -1.33 -26.07 -4.05
C LEU A 356 -1.63 -26.80 -5.37
N GLU A 357 -2.74 -27.53 -5.45
CA GLU A 357 -3.19 -28.20 -6.69
C GLU A 357 -3.44 -27.17 -7.80
N ILE A 358 -4.19 -26.11 -7.48
CA ILE A 358 -4.49 -25.01 -8.40
C ILE A 358 -3.21 -24.25 -8.77
N GLY A 359 -2.30 -24.03 -7.81
CA GLY A 359 -0.99 -23.44 -8.07
C GLY A 359 -0.19 -24.24 -9.10
N LYS A 360 -0.16 -25.58 -9.00
CA LYS A 360 0.48 -26.47 -9.96
C LYS A 360 -0.18 -26.40 -11.35
N GLU A 361 -1.52 -26.33 -11.43
CA GLU A 361 -2.23 -26.16 -12.70
C GLU A 361 -1.83 -24.84 -13.39
N ILE A 362 -1.77 -23.74 -12.63
CA ILE A 362 -1.40 -22.42 -13.14
C ILE A 362 0.06 -22.42 -13.65
N VAL A 363 0.98 -22.95 -12.86
CA VAL A 363 2.42 -23.04 -13.25
C VAL A 363 2.58 -23.90 -14.50
N ARG A 364 1.90 -25.04 -14.57
CA ARG A 364 1.90 -25.93 -15.75
C ARG A 364 1.48 -25.18 -17.01
N LYS A 365 0.40 -24.37 -16.95
CA LYS A 365 -0.01 -23.55 -18.10
C LYS A 365 1.05 -22.55 -18.55
N GLY A 366 1.76 -21.93 -17.62
CA GLY A 366 2.90 -21.07 -17.93
C GLY A 366 4.02 -21.85 -18.64
N VAL A 367 4.38 -23.02 -18.11
CA VAL A 367 5.41 -23.89 -18.70
C VAL A 367 5.03 -24.38 -20.10
N GLU A 368 3.77 -24.81 -20.29
CA GLU A 368 3.26 -25.27 -21.59
C GLU A 368 3.24 -24.14 -22.64
N ASN A 369 3.19 -22.89 -22.22
CA ASN A 369 3.23 -21.74 -23.11
C ASN A 369 4.65 -21.34 -23.57
N TYR A 370 5.72 -21.85 -22.95
CA TYR A 370 7.10 -21.49 -23.29
C TYR A 370 7.48 -21.72 -24.77
N PRO A 371 7.09 -22.83 -25.44
CA PRO A 371 7.38 -23.04 -26.85
C PRO A 371 6.75 -22.00 -27.80
N ASN A 372 5.76 -21.24 -27.36
CA ASN A 372 5.11 -20.20 -28.14
C ASN A 372 5.87 -18.87 -28.12
N ARG A 373 6.95 -18.77 -27.32
CA ARG A 373 7.81 -17.59 -27.26
C ARG A 373 8.55 -17.39 -28.58
N LEU A 374 8.37 -16.22 -29.18
CA LEU A 374 9.15 -15.79 -30.34
C LEU A 374 10.45 -15.17 -29.86
N GLN A 375 11.54 -15.92 -29.92
CA GLN A 375 12.85 -15.52 -29.36
C GLN A 375 13.36 -14.22 -29.99
N GLU A 376 13.11 -13.99 -31.27
CA GLU A 376 13.48 -12.77 -31.99
C GLU A 376 12.75 -11.52 -31.49
N ARG A 377 11.63 -11.69 -30.78
CA ARG A 377 10.86 -10.61 -30.14
C ARG A 377 11.26 -10.35 -28.70
N VAL A 378 12.08 -11.19 -28.09
CA VAL A 378 12.50 -10.99 -26.69
C VAL A 378 13.39 -9.75 -26.58
N ARG A 379 13.00 -8.85 -25.69
CA ARG A 379 13.73 -7.61 -25.36
C ARG A 379 13.68 -7.37 -23.86
N ILE A 380 14.61 -7.96 -23.14
CA ILE A 380 14.79 -7.75 -21.69
C ILE A 380 15.75 -6.58 -21.51
N PRO A 381 15.29 -5.43 -20.97
CA PRO A 381 16.19 -4.29 -20.78
C PRO A 381 17.04 -4.50 -19.54
N ASN A 382 18.29 -4.03 -19.58
CA ASN A 382 19.22 -3.82 -18.47
C ASN A 382 19.45 -5.01 -17.49
N SER A 383 20.54 -4.93 -16.74
CA SER A 383 20.78 -5.78 -15.57
C SER A 383 19.83 -5.37 -14.43
N PRO A 384 19.39 -6.32 -13.58
CA PRO A 384 18.57 -6.00 -12.41
C PRO A 384 19.34 -5.16 -11.39
N THR A 385 18.61 -4.34 -10.64
CA THR A 385 19.15 -3.54 -9.54
C THR A 385 18.98 -4.32 -8.25
N GLU A 386 20.06 -4.48 -7.49
CA GLU A 386 20.03 -5.12 -6.17
C GLU A 386 19.30 -4.21 -5.16
N MET A 387 18.56 -4.83 -4.24
CA MET A 387 17.87 -4.15 -3.16
C MET A 387 17.68 -5.07 -1.95
N MET A 388 17.41 -4.48 -0.80
CA MET A 388 17.07 -5.17 0.43
C MET A 388 15.60 -4.91 0.79
N ALA A 389 14.88 -5.96 1.20
CA ALA A 389 13.50 -5.92 1.66
C ALA A 389 13.36 -6.63 3.01
N GLY A 390 12.15 -6.69 3.58
CA GLY A 390 11.89 -7.50 4.76
C GLY A 390 11.94 -6.75 6.09
N PHE A 391 11.85 -5.42 6.10
CA PHE A 391 11.88 -4.63 7.33
C PHE A 391 10.50 -4.61 8.01
N SER A 392 10.14 -5.70 8.70
CA SER A 392 8.97 -5.72 9.61
C SER A 392 9.24 -4.90 10.88
N VAL A 393 8.18 -4.62 11.67
CA VAL A 393 8.34 -3.97 12.98
C VAL A 393 9.23 -4.81 13.90
N GLU A 394 9.00 -6.13 13.90
CA GLU A 394 9.75 -7.10 14.69
C GLU A 394 11.23 -7.12 14.30
N SER A 395 11.54 -7.11 13.00
CA SER A 395 12.93 -7.12 12.53
C SER A 395 13.65 -5.79 12.84
N ILE A 396 12.96 -4.65 12.76
CA ILE A 396 13.50 -3.34 13.13
C ILE A 396 13.81 -3.32 14.63
N VAL A 397 12.86 -3.73 15.48
CA VAL A 397 13.04 -3.77 16.93
C VAL A 397 14.16 -4.75 17.31
N ALA A 398 14.24 -5.91 16.66
CA ALA A 398 15.33 -6.86 16.90
C ALA A 398 16.69 -6.29 16.53
N ALA A 399 16.81 -5.58 15.40
CA ALA A 399 18.05 -4.91 14.99
C ALA A 399 18.49 -3.80 15.96
N LEU A 400 17.54 -3.21 16.68
CA LEU A 400 17.77 -2.22 17.74
C LEU A 400 18.05 -2.86 19.12
N GLY A 401 18.21 -4.19 19.20
CA GLY A 401 18.48 -4.90 20.44
C GLY A 401 17.24 -5.19 21.31
N GLY A 402 16.06 -5.20 20.72
CA GLY A 402 14.79 -5.52 21.37
C GLY A 402 14.07 -4.33 22.02
N SER A 403 14.58 -3.10 21.84
CA SER A 403 14.01 -1.87 22.39
C SER A 403 14.02 -0.74 21.34
N PRO A 404 13.02 0.13 21.29
CA PRO A 404 13.06 1.34 20.48
C PRO A 404 14.06 2.40 20.95
N GLU A 405 14.66 2.23 22.13
CA GLU A 405 15.53 3.22 22.77
C GLU A 405 16.69 3.72 21.88
N PRO A 406 17.45 2.85 21.17
CA PRO A 406 18.52 3.32 20.29
C PRO A 406 18.03 4.23 19.16
N LEU A 407 16.83 3.98 18.61
CA LEU A 407 16.23 4.86 17.61
C LEU A 407 15.81 6.20 18.23
N VAL A 408 15.22 6.17 19.42
CA VAL A 408 14.85 7.37 20.18
C VAL A 408 16.09 8.21 20.47
N ASP A 409 17.20 7.60 20.87
CA ASP A 409 18.46 8.30 21.16
C ASP A 409 19.10 8.89 19.89
N ALA A 410 19.04 8.18 18.76
CA ALA A 410 19.47 8.71 17.48
C ALA A 410 18.65 9.95 17.06
N ILE A 411 17.33 9.93 17.34
CA ILE A 411 16.45 11.09 17.10
C ILE A 411 16.76 12.23 18.08
N LYS A 412 16.91 11.95 19.38
CA LYS A 412 17.24 12.98 20.41
C LYS A 412 18.54 13.68 20.12
N THR A 413 19.57 12.93 19.74
CA THR A 413 20.91 13.48 19.44
C THR A 413 20.97 14.21 18.09
N GLY A 414 19.96 14.07 17.23
CA GLY A 414 19.88 14.67 15.90
C GLY A 414 20.62 13.91 14.80
N LYS A 415 21.16 12.72 15.08
CA LYS A 415 21.71 11.82 14.04
C LYS A 415 20.63 11.40 13.05
N ILE A 416 19.41 11.17 13.54
CA ILE A 416 18.20 11.05 12.73
C ILE A 416 17.32 12.25 13.08
N ARG A 417 17.01 13.09 12.10
CA ARG A 417 16.15 14.26 12.31
C ARG A 417 14.70 13.87 12.58
N GLY A 418 14.25 12.81 11.96
CA GLY A 418 12.92 12.24 12.06
C GLY A 418 12.76 11.12 11.06
N ALA A 419 11.52 10.66 10.84
CA ALA A 419 11.23 9.67 9.82
C ALA A 419 10.10 10.12 8.90
N ALA A 420 10.17 9.69 7.64
CA ALA A 420 9.14 9.95 6.65
C ALA A 420 8.72 8.66 5.94
N ALA A 421 7.41 8.45 5.83
CA ALA A 421 6.85 7.38 5.02
C ALA A 421 6.60 7.90 3.60
N VAL A 422 7.38 7.46 2.63
CA VAL A 422 7.14 7.74 1.20
C VAL A 422 6.46 6.53 0.58
N VAL A 423 5.14 6.60 0.42
CA VAL A 423 4.31 5.44 0.11
C VAL A 423 3.40 5.70 -1.10
N GLY A 424 2.62 4.70 -1.48
CA GLY A 424 1.56 4.83 -2.48
C GLY A 424 1.88 4.22 -3.83
N CYS A 425 1.13 4.68 -4.82
CA CYS A 425 1.01 4.11 -6.15
C CYS A 425 1.98 4.75 -7.16
N ASN A 426 1.77 4.44 -8.46
CA ASN A 426 2.30 5.23 -9.58
C ASN A 426 1.14 5.74 -10.43
N ASN A 427 1.21 7.00 -10.84
CA ASN A 427 0.18 7.66 -11.62
C ASN A 427 0.74 8.06 -12.99
N PRO A 428 0.09 7.72 -14.12
CA PRO A 428 0.59 8.05 -15.46
C PRO A 428 0.62 9.56 -15.75
N LYS A 429 -0.01 10.40 -14.91
CA LYS A 429 0.05 11.87 -15.00
C LYS A 429 1.40 12.44 -14.56
N ILE A 430 2.22 11.66 -13.87
CA ILE A 430 3.54 12.04 -13.38
C ILE A 430 4.61 11.25 -14.14
N LYS A 431 5.78 11.83 -14.33
CA LYS A 431 6.93 11.09 -14.84
C LYS A 431 7.22 9.92 -13.90
N HIS A 432 7.18 8.72 -14.44
CA HIS A 432 7.24 7.45 -13.71
C HIS A 432 8.39 7.42 -12.68
N ASP A 433 8.06 7.11 -11.44
CA ASP A 433 8.95 7.03 -10.28
C ASP A 433 9.62 8.34 -9.85
N TYR A 434 9.49 9.42 -10.61
CA TYR A 434 10.20 10.68 -10.36
C TYR A 434 9.85 11.28 -8.99
N GLY A 435 8.56 11.29 -8.64
CA GLY A 435 8.09 11.84 -7.37
C GLY A 435 8.65 11.06 -6.18
N HIS A 436 8.57 9.73 -6.24
CA HIS A 436 9.06 8.85 -5.17
C HIS A 436 10.58 8.98 -4.96
N VAL A 437 11.35 8.84 -6.04
CA VAL A 437 12.82 8.79 -5.95
C VAL A 437 13.42 10.14 -5.59
N THR A 438 12.92 11.23 -6.18
CA THR A 438 13.43 12.58 -5.89
C THR A 438 13.14 12.96 -4.45
N LEU A 439 11.89 12.78 -4.00
CA LEU A 439 11.51 13.07 -2.62
C LEU A 439 12.36 12.25 -1.63
N THR A 440 12.49 10.96 -1.84
CA THR A 440 13.28 10.07 -0.97
C THR A 440 14.73 10.53 -0.87
N ARG A 441 15.38 10.83 -2.00
CA ARG A 441 16.77 11.34 -2.01
C ARG A 441 16.92 12.59 -1.18
N ARG A 442 16.05 13.58 -1.35
CA ARG A 442 16.10 14.83 -0.57
C ARG A 442 15.89 14.62 0.92
N LEU A 443 15.05 13.66 1.29
CA LEU A 443 14.81 13.34 2.71
C LEU A 443 16.05 12.70 3.35
N ILE A 444 16.64 11.67 2.72
CA ILE A 444 17.82 11.00 3.28
C ILE A 444 19.04 11.92 3.33
N GLU A 445 19.23 12.81 2.34
CA GLU A 445 20.26 13.85 2.34
C GLU A 445 20.17 14.80 3.55
N ASN A 446 18.98 14.92 4.15
CA ASN A 446 18.70 15.76 5.33
C ASN A 446 18.54 14.95 6.62
N ASP A 447 19.20 13.81 6.74
CA ASP A 447 19.19 12.92 7.92
C ASP A 447 17.78 12.44 8.34
N ILE A 448 16.84 12.36 7.40
CA ILE A 448 15.49 11.82 7.63
C ILE A 448 15.48 10.37 7.16
N LEU A 449 15.19 9.45 8.09
CA LEU A 449 15.02 8.03 7.77
C LEU A 449 13.75 7.85 6.92
N VAL A 450 13.85 7.13 5.81
CA VAL A 450 12.70 6.89 4.94
C VAL A 450 12.23 5.45 5.06
N VAL A 451 10.91 5.27 5.21
CA VAL A 451 10.24 3.97 5.11
C VAL A 451 9.32 3.96 3.89
N VAL A 452 9.28 2.83 3.18
CA VAL A 452 8.55 2.72 1.91
C VAL A 452 7.71 1.45 1.86
N THR A 453 6.57 1.53 1.12
CA THR A 453 5.69 0.40 0.86
C THR A 453 5.18 0.44 -0.59
N GLY A 454 4.64 -0.67 -1.08
CA GLY A 454 3.93 -0.75 -2.36
C GLY A 454 4.77 -0.33 -3.56
N CYS A 455 4.19 0.48 -4.45
CA CYS A 455 4.86 0.93 -5.67
C CYS A 455 6.06 1.84 -5.40
N SER A 456 6.01 2.63 -4.32
CA SER A 456 7.14 3.47 -3.88
C SER A 456 8.38 2.64 -3.52
N ALA A 457 8.18 1.48 -2.86
CA ALA A 457 9.29 0.57 -2.54
C ALA A 457 10.00 0.08 -3.81
N VAL A 458 9.23 -0.33 -4.82
CA VAL A 458 9.79 -0.77 -6.11
C VAL A 458 10.52 0.37 -6.83
N ALA A 459 9.96 1.61 -6.80
CA ALA A 459 10.60 2.79 -7.38
C ALA A 459 11.97 3.08 -6.76
N ASN A 460 12.04 3.08 -5.43
CA ASN A 460 13.28 3.31 -4.68
C ASN A 460 14.28 2.15 -4.84
N GLY A 461 13.79 0.90 -4.93
CA GLY A 461 14.60 -0.27 -5.25
C GLY A 461 15.27 -0.16 -6.62
N LYS A 462 14.50 0.16 -7.67
CA LYS A 462 15.03 0.41 -9.02
C LYS A 462 16.06 1.55 -9.07
N ALA A 463 15.94 2.54 -8.18
CA ALA A 463 16.86 3.66 -8.07
C ALA A 463 18.13 3.37 -7.25
N GLY A 464 18.28 2.14 -6.70
CA GLY A 464 19.44 1.72 -5.92
C GLY A 464 19.50 2.35 -4.51
N LEU A 465 18.39 2.85 -3.97
CA LEU A 465 18.35 3.53 -2.67
C LEU A 465 18.18 2.57 -1.48
N MET A 466 18.03 1.28 -1.73
CA MET A 466 17.60 0.30 -0.73
C MET A 466 18.67 -0.77 -0.46
N MET A 467 19.94 -0.42 -0.65
CA MET A 467 21.11 -1.21 -0.24
C MET A 467 21.89 -0.43 0.84
N PRO A 468 22.64 -1.12 1.72
CA PRO A 468 23.41 -0.45 2.78
C PRO A 468 24.41 0.59 2.27
N ASP A 469 24.98 0.42 1.09
CA ASP A 469 25.90 1.35 0.45
C ASP A 469 25.20 2.65 -0.02
N ALA A 470 23.88 2.64 -0.20
CA ALA A 470 23.10 3.86 -0.44
C ALA A 470 23.16 4.85 0.75
N ALA A 471 23.62 4.42 1.92
CA ALA A 471 23.92 5.32 3.05
C ALA A 471 24.96 6.40 2.69
N GLU A 472 25.78 6.20 1.66
CA GLU A 472 26.69 7.23 1.15
C GLU A 472 25.97 8.46 0.59
N LEU A 473 24.70 8.32 0.19
CA LEU A 473 23.84 9.41 -0.28
C LEU A 473 23.11 10.13 0.86
N ALA A 474 23.16 9.59 2.07
CA ALA A 474 22.48 10.16 3.23
C ALA A 474 23.30 11.29 3.87
N GLY A 475 22.62 12.13 4.65
CA GLY A 475 23.28 13.09 5.52
C GLY A 475 24.21 12.41 6.54
N PRO A 476 25.10 13.16 7.17
CA PRO A 476 26.17 12.58 7.99
C PRO A 476 25.63 11.76 9.19
N GLY A 477 24.55 12.19 9.80
CA GLY A 477 23.97 11.51 10.96
C GLY A 477 23.29 10.20 10.60
N LEU A 478 22.40 10.22 9.60
CA LEU A 478 21.72 9.01 9.10
C LEU A 478 22.71 8.01 8.53
N LYS A 479 23.74 8.48 7.81
CA LYS A 479 24.83 7.65 7.29
C LYS A 479 25.56 6.91 8.41
N GLU A 480 25.87 7.59 9.52
CA GLU A 480 26.51 6.98 10.68
C GLU A 480 25.65 5.85 11.25
N VAL A 481 24.36 6.10 11.45
CA VAL A 481 23.42 5.11 11.99
C VAL A 481 23.27 3.92 11.04
N CYS A 482 23.06 4.16 9.74
CA CYS A 482 22.92 3.09 8.75
C CYS A 482 24.16 2.19 8.69
N LYS A 483 25.36 2.79 8.72
CA LYS A 483 26.63 2.02 8.75
C LYS A 483 26.78 1.19 10.04
N ALA A 484 26.41 1.75 11.17
CA ALA A 484 26.50 1.06 12.46
C ALA A 484 25.57 -0.16 12.54
N LEU A 485 24.39 -0.08 11.92
CA LEU A 485 23.39 -1.13 11.91
C LEU A 485 23.46 -2.04 10.67
N GLY A 486 24.25 -1.70 9.66
CA GLY A 486 24.31 -2.45 8.40
C GLY A 486 23.01 -2.40 7.58
N ILE A 487 22.24 -1.31 7.68
CA ILE A 487 20.94 -1.13 7.03
C ILE A 487 20.99 -0.04 5.96
N PRO A 488 20.09 -0.06 4.96
CA PRO A 488 19.93 1.05 4.03
C PRO A 488 19.25 2.26 4.69
N PRO A 489 19.38 3.47 4.11
CA PRO A 489 18.66 4.66 4.58
C PRO A 489 17.17 4.66 4.21
N VAL A 490 16.74 3.70 3.39
CA VAL A 490 15.37 3.51 2.92
C VAL A 490 14.94 2.07 3.21
N LEU A 491 13.95 1.89 4.08
CA LEU A 491 13.51 0.59 4.57
C LEU A 491 12.22 0.13 3.88
N HIS A 492 12.25 -1.03 3.24
CA HIS A 492 11.07 -1.64 2.64
C HIS A 492 10.22 -2.35 3.70
N MET A 493 9.06 -1.78 4.03
CA MET A 493 8.18 -2.31 5.08
C MET A 493 7.03 -3.18 4.56
N GLY A 494 6.85 -3.29 3.23
CA GLY A 494 5.87 -4.22 2.67
C GLY A 494 4.98 -3.67 1.56
N SER A 495 3.79 -4.22 1.45
CA SER A 495 2.76 -3.88 0.48
C SER A 495 1.87 -2.69 0.95
N CYS A 496 0.78 -2.39 0.23
CA CYS A 496 -0.14 -1.31 0.62
C CYS A 496 -0.82 -1.56 1.97
N VAL A 497 -1.22 -2.78 2.30
CA VAL A 497 -1.81 -3.11 3.62
C VAL A 497 -0.78 -2.94 4.74
N ASP A 498 0.49 -3.17 4.45
CA ASP A 498 1.60 -3.07 5.41
C ASP A 498 1.96 -1.62 5.82
N ASN A 499 1.27 -0.61 5.29
CA ASN A 499 1.30 0.72 5.90
C ASN A 499 0.89 0.68 7.38
N THR A 500 0.15 -0.35 7.81
CA THR A 500 -0.15 -0.61 9.20
C THR A 500 1.09 -0.87 10.05
N ARG A 501 2.17 -1.43 9.49
CA ARG A 501 3.47 -1.58 10.19
C ARG A 501 4.05 -0.22 10.57
N ILE A 502 3.87 0.79 9.71
CA ILE A 502 4.31 2.17 9.98
C ILE A 502 3.50 2.75 11.14
N LEU A 503 2.18 2.54 11.15
CA LEU A 503 1.31 2.96 12.26
C LEU A 503 1.69 2.29 13.57
N VAL A 504 1.92 0.96 13.55
CA VAL A 504 2.33 0.19 14.74
C VAL A 504 3.67 0.69 15.28
N LEU A 505 4.65 0.94 14.40
CA LEU A 505 5.95 1.48 14.82
C LEU A 505 5.81 2.88 15.43
N ALA A 506 5.03 3.76 14.80
CA ALA A 506 4.77 5.12 15.31
C ALA A 506 4.04 5.06 16.67
N ALA A 507 3.04 4.21 16.81
CA ALA A 507 2.31 4.02 18.06
C ALA A 507 3.21 3.42 19.17
N ALA A 508 4.07 2.46 18.84
CA ALA A 508 5.02 1.87 19.78
C ALA A 508 6.01 2.92 20.31
N LEU A 509 6.55 3.78 19.42
CA LEU A 509 7.42 4.90 19.81
C LEU A 509 6.69 5.91 20.71
N ALA A 510 5.45 6.26 20.35
CA ALA A 510 4.65 7.19 21.14
C ALA A 510 4.31 6.61 22.53
N ASN A 511 3.91 5.35 22.60
CA ASN A 511 3.65 4.64 23.86
C ASN A 511 4.92 4.52 24.73
N PHE A 512 6.08 4.21 24.13
CA PHE A 512 7.35 4.14 24.83
C PHE A 512 7.73 5.49 25.45
N LEU A 513 7.44 6.59 24.77
CA LEU A 513 7.71 7.95 25.24
C LEU A 513 6.59 8.53 26.13
N GLY A 514 5.47 7.81 26.32
CA GLY A 514 4.31 8.30 27.08
C GLY A 514 3.63 9.52 26.43
N THR A 515 3.60 9.58 25.10
CA THR A 515 3.08 10.73 24.34
C THR A 515 2.12 10.29 23.23
N ASP A 516 1.66 11.22 22.39
CA ASP A 516 0.83 10.95 21.23
C ASP A 516 1.67 10.94 19.93
N ILE A 517 1.22 10.20 18.91
CA ILE A 517 1.86 10.10 17.59
C ILE A 517 2.09 11.48 16.97
N GLN A 518 1.13 12.41 17.11
CA GLN A 518 1.25 13.76 16.56
C GLN A 518 2.43 14.57 17.11
N THR A 519 3.00 14.18 18.26
CA THR A 519 4.14 14.91 18.83
C THR A 519 5.46 14.48 18.23
N LEU A 520 5.50 13.29 17.62
CA LEU A 520 6.74 12.73 17.06
C LEU A 520 7.16 13.48 15.78
N PRO A 521 8.46 13.54 15.48
CA PRO A 521 8.98 14.13 14.24
C PRO A 521 8.79 13.17 13.05
N LEU A 522 7.54 12.95 12.69
CA LEU A 522 7.11 12.02 11.64
C LEU A 522 6.31 12.74 10.56
N ALA A 523 6.43 12.29 9.32
CA ALA A 523 5.60 12.74 8.21
C ALA A 523 5.29 11.59 7.25
N GLY A 524 4.24 11.75 6.45
CA GLY A 524 3.86 10.88 5.34
C GLY A 524 3.89 11.62 4.02
N ALA A 525 4.10 10.89 2.92
CA ALA A 525 3.95 11.41 1.58
C ALA A 525 3.44 10.33 0.61
N ALA A 526 2.57 10.74 -0.32
CA ALA A 526 2.11 9.93 -1.44
C ALA A 526 2.30 10.71 -2.76
N PRO A 527 3.53 10.73 -3.32
CA PRO A 527 3.87 11.57 -4.47
C PRO A 527 3.10 11.25 -5.75
N GLU A 528 2.80 9.97 -5.98
CA GLU A 528 2.21 9.47 -7.24
C GLU A 528 0.92 8.67 -7.00
N TRP A 529 0.15 9.01 -5.97
CA TRP A 529 -1.07 8.30 -5.63
C TRP A 529 -2.12 8.35 -6.76
N TYR A 530 -2.95 7.28 -6.88
CA TYR A 530 -4.09 7.26 -7.80
C TYR A 530 -5.30 6.48 -7.28
N SER A 531 -5.09 5.49 -6.41
CA SER A 531 -6.15 4.54 -6.06
C SER A 531 -7.03 5.01 -4.91
N GLU A 532 -8.24 4.48 -4.83
CA GLU A 532 -9.16 4.66 -3.71
C GLU A 532 -8.53 4.18 -2.39
N LYS A 533 -7.72 3.11 -2.44
CA LYS A 533 -6.94 2.63 -1.29
C LYS A 533 -5.98 3.70 -0.77
N ALA A 534 -5.30 4.42 -1.66
CA ALA A 534 -4.40 5.50 -1.24
C ALA A 534 -5.15 6.63 -0.54
N VAL A 535 -6.41 6.91 -0.93
CA VAL A 535 -7.26 7.90 -0.26
C VAL A 535 -7.63 7.44 1.16
N SER A 536 -8.00 6.15 1.33
CA SER A 536 -8.24 5.58 2.66
C SER A 536 -6.98 5.60 3.51
N ILE A 537 -5.83 5.15 2.96
CA ILE A 537 -4.54 5.15 3.65
C ILE A 537 -4.14 6.55 4.12
N GLY A 538 -4.15 7.55 3.23
CA GLY A 538 -3.82 8.93 3.59
C GLY A 538 -4.72 9.46 4.70
N THR A 539 -6.03 9.12 4.65
CA THR A 539 -7.00 9.57 5.64
C THR A 539 -6.74 8.94 7.02
N TYR A 540 -6.48 7.64 7.13
CA TYR A 540 -6.18 7.05 8.45
C TYR A 540 -4.81 7.46 8.99
N VAL A 541 -3.84 7.76 8.13
CA VAL A 541 -2.52 8.27 8.53
C VAL A 541 -2.67 9.65 9.18
N VAL A 542 -3.44 10.57 8.54
CA VAL A 542 -3.72 11.89 9.12
C VAL A 542 -4.61 11.78 10.36
N ALA A 543 -5.65 10.95 10.36
CA ALA A 543 -6.48 10.70 11.54
C ALA A 543 -5.69 10.12 12.73
N SER A 544 -4.59 9.42 12.45
CA SER A 544 -3.64 8.91 13.46
C SER A 544 -2.61 9.95 13.93
N GLY A 545 -2.64 11.18 13.38
CA GLY A 545 -1.80 12.28 13.84
C GLY A 545 -0.52 12.49 13.03
N ILE A 546 -0.44 12.01 11.79
CA ILE A 546 0.75 12.14 10.93
C ILE A 546 0.46 13.10 9.77
N TYR A 547 1.21 14.21 9.70
CA TYR A 547 1.17 15.15 8.59
C TYR A 547 1.52 14.47 7.26
N THR A 548 0.70 14.69 6.21
CA THR A 548 0.84 13.96 4.94
C THR A 548 0.85 14.89 3.73
N VAL A 549 1.85 14.74 2.86
CA VAL A 549 2.01 15.51 1.61
C VAL A 549 1.58 14.65 0.41
N LEU A 550 0.66 15.16 -0.40
CA LEU A 550 0.17 14.54 -1.63
C LEU A 550 0.81 15.19 -2.85
N GLY A 551 1.34 14.41 -3.79
CA GLY A 551 1.93 14.94 -5.02
C GLY A 551 0.91 15.22 -6.13
N LEU A 552 -0.35 14.85 -5.95
CA LEU A 552 -1.45 15.10 -6.87
C LEU A 552 -2.65 15.68 -6.14
N GLN A 553 -3.34 16.57 -6.83
CA GLN A 553 -4.55 17.20 -6.34
C GLN A 553 -5.69 16.18 -6.24
N PRO A 554 -6.31 15.98 -5.05
CA PRO A 554 -7.54 15.21 -4.93
C PRO A 554 -8.76 15.97 -5.50
N ALA A 555 -9.81 15.23 -5.85
CA ALA A 555 -11.03 15.80 -6.43
C ALA A 555 -11.93 16.47 -5.37
N ILE A 556 -11.42 17.50 -4.69
CA ILE A 556 -12.10 18.22 -3.60
C ILE A 556 -12.09 19.75 -3.78
N PHE A 557 -11.32 20.25 -4.73
CA PHE A 557 -11.06 21.70 -4.87
C PHE A 557 -12.26 22.51 -5.35
N GLY A 558 -13.37 21.84 -5.69
CA GLY A 558 -14.66 22.50 -5.94
C GLY A 558 -15.39 22.96 -4.67
N SER A 559 -14.92 22.58 -3.47
CA SER A 559 -15.43 23.05 -2.19
C SER A 559 -14.32 23.69 -1.35
N PRO A 560 -14.26 25.03 -1.27
CA PRO A 560 -13.29 25.71 -0.41
C PRO A 560 -13.41 25.31 1.08
N ASN A 561 -14.62 25.03 1.57
CA ASN A 561 -14.84 24.62 2.95
C ASN A 561 -14.24 23.25 3.24
N VAL A 562 -14.41 22.26 2.34
CA VAL A 562 -13.78 20.93 2.46
C VAL A 562 -12.26 21.06 2.38
N VAL A 563 -11.73 21.85 1.45
CA VAL A 563 -10.28 22.11 1.34
C VAL A 563 -9.74 22.72 2.63
N ASN A 564 -10.37 23.76 3.15
CA ASN A 564 -9.94 24.42 4.39
C ASN A 564 -9.96 23.46 5.58
N LEU A 565 -10.99 22.63 5.70
CA LEU A 565 -11.04 21.62 6.76
C LEU A 565 -9.87 20.65 6.66
N LEU A 566 -9.60 20.09 5.48
CA LEU A 566 -8.58 19.03 5.29
C LEU A 566 -7.15 19.58 5.30
N ALA A 567 -6.91 20.79 4.81
CA ALA A 567 -5.57 21.37 4.68
C ALA A 567 -5.12 22.18 5.91
N SER A 568 -6.04 22.63 6.76
CA SER A 568 -5.72 23.42 7.96
C SER A 568 -6.57 23.06 9.18
N GLY A 569 -7.88 22.92 9.03
CA GLY A 569 -8.79 22.66 10.17
C GLY A 569 -8.49 21.35 10.90
N LEU A 570 -8.00 20.32 10.21
CA LEU A 570 -7.65 19.04 10.83
C LEU A 570 -6.46 19.14 11.81
N ASP A 571 -5.61 20.16 11.72
CA ASP A 571 -4.53 20.35 12.71
C ASP A 571 -5.11 20.57 14.12
N GLU A 572 -6.21 21.33 14.21
CA GLU A 572 -6.92 21.55 15.48
C GLU A 572 -7.76 20.32 15.90
N VAL A 573 -8.25 19.55 14.94
CA VAL A 573 -9.15 18.41 15.19
C VAL A 573 -8.40 17.15 15.55
N VAL A 574 -7.41 16.76 14.73
CA VAL A 574 -6.66 15.49 14.91
C VAL A 574 -5.13 15.70 15.06
N GLY A 575 -4.66 16.95 15.07
CA GLY A 575 -3.24 17.30 15.23
C GLY A 575 -2.36 17.02 14.01
N ALA A 576 -2.98 16.86 12.84
CA ALA A 576 -2.30 16.66 11.56
C ALA A 576 -3.20 17.08 10.39
N THR A 577 -2.59 17.41 9.26
CA THR A 577 -3.30 17.85 8.05
C THR A 577 -2.71 17.24 6.79
N PHE A 578 -3.40 17.46 5.67
CA PHE A 578 -2.87 17.25 4.33
C PHE A 578 -2.24 18.52 3.77
N ALA A 579 -1.19 18.33 2.96
CA ALA A 579 -0.72 19.32 2.01
C ALA A 579 -0.70 18.73 0.60
N VAL A 580 -0.82 19.58 -0.42
CA VAL A 580 -0.68 19.17 -1.82
C VAL A 580 0.51 19.91 -2.41
N GLU A 581 1.54 19.16 -2.81
CA GLU A 581 2.73 19.72 -3.45
C GLU A 581 3.22 18.76 -4.55
N PRO A 582 2.97 19.11 -5.83
CA PRO A 582 3.36 18.27 -6.95
C PRO A 582 4.88 18.22 -7.20
N ASP A 583 5.61 19.25 -6.80
CA ASP A 583 7.08 19.29 -6.92
C ASP A 583 7.71 18.52 -5.75
N PRO A 584 8.39 17.37 -5.99
CA PRO A 584 8.97 16.56 -4.94
C PRO A 584 10.11 17.25 -4.17
N GLU A 585 10.79 18.22 -4.78
CA GLU A 585 11.81 19.03 -4.12
C GLU A 585 11.17 19.95 -3.05
N LYS A 586 10.06 20.58 -3.40
CA LYS A 586 9.28 21.42 -2.47
C LYS A 586 8.56 20.58 -1.42
N ALA A 587 8.06 19.40 -1.79
CA ALA A 587 7.46 18.46 -0.85
C ALA A 587 8.47 18.04 0.23
N ALA A 588 9.74 17.81 -0.13
CA ALA A 588 10.81 17.52 0.83
C ALA A 588 11.03 18.68 1.83
N VAL A 589 10.97 19.92 1.35
CA VAL A 589 11.07 21.11 2.23
C VAL A 589 9.88 21.18 3.20
N LEU A 590 8.65 20.94 2.73
CA LEU A 590 7.47 20.93 3.60
C LEU A 590 7.60 19.88 4.70
N ILE A 591 8.03 18.67 4.35
CA ILE A 591 8.25 17.57 5.31
C ILE A 591 9.36 17.94 6.31
N ARG A 592 10.49 18.46 5.83
CA ARG A 592 11.59 18.88 6.69
C ARG A 592 11.14 19.98 7.67
N ARG A 593 10.46 21.02 7.20
CA ARG A 593 9.90 22.09 8.06
C ARG A 593 8.98 21.53 9.14
N HIS A 594 8.11 20.58 8.77
CA HIS A 594 7.22 19.93 9.73
C HIS A 594 8.01 19.15 10.79
N ILE A 595 8.98 18.33 10.39
CA ILE A 595 9.83 17.56 11.30
C ILE A 595 10.58 18.51 12.26
N GLU A 596 11.18 19.58 11.74
CA GLU A 596 11.90 20.55 12.57
C GLU A 596 10.97 21.31 13.54
N LYS A 597 9.73 21.64 13.12
CA LYS A 597 8.69 22.19 14.00
C LYS A 597 8.39 21.24 15.17
N LYS A 598 8.26 19.92 14.90
CA LYS A 598 8.04 18.91 15.96
C LYS A 598 9.27 18.80 16.87
N ARG A 599 10.49 18.81 16.33
CA ARG A 599 11.72 18.79 17.12
C ARG A 599 11.81 20.01 18.05
N LYS A 600 11.50 21.20 17.54
CA LYS A 600 11.42 22.44 18.34
C LYS A 600 10.42 22.31 19.49
N GLY A 601 9.22 21.76 19.22
CA GLY A 601 8.21 21.53 20.25
C GLY A 601 8.62 20.51 21.33
N LEU A 602 9.52 19.60 20.99
CA LEU A 602 10.09 18.60 21.91
C LEU A 602 11.38 19.08 22.61
N ASN A 603 11.81 20.33 22.40
CA ASN A 603 13.09 20.87 22.88
C ASN A 603 14.32 20.04 22.45
N LEU A 604 14.26 19.41 21.28
CA LEU A 604 15.38 18.69 20.66
C LEU A 604 16.23 19.66 19.82
N PRO A 605 17.48 19.34 19.48
CA PRO A 605 18.25 20.11 18.50
C PRO A 605 17.48 20.24 17.19
N PHE A 606 17.25 21.46 16.69
CA PHE A 606 16.45 21.73 15.51
C PHE A 606 17.08 22.80 14.61
N ASP A 607 16.75 22.74 13.31
CA ASP A 607 16.97 23.84 12.37
C ASP A 607 15.73 24.75 12.39
N GLU A 608 15.93 26.06 12.31
CA GLU A 608 14.79 27.00 12.34
C GLU A 608 13.90 26.76 11.12
N PRO A 609 12.62 26.27 11.29
CA PRO A 609 11.78 25.85 10.17
C PRO A 609 11.56 26.94 9.11
N ASP A 610 11.41 28.20 9.55
CA ASP A 610 11.17 29.34 8.67
C ASP A 610 12.39 29.75 7.84
N ARG A 611 13.59 29.30 8.22
CA ARG A 611 14.84 29.53 7.49
C ARG A 611 15.18 28.44 6.47
N ILE A 612 14.41 27.35 6.40
CA ILE A 612 14.56 26.31 5.40
C ILE A 612 13.94 26.83 4.09
N ASN A 613 14.76 27.24 3.15
CA ASN A 613 14.32 27.86 1.91
C ASN A 613 13.63 26.87 0.98
N MET A 614 12.57 27.32 0.28
CA MET A 614 12.02 26.59 -0.86
C MET A 614 13.02 26.63 -2.02
N PRO A 615 13.22 25.53 -2.76
CA PRO A 615 14.03 25.54 -3.97
C PRO A 615 13.41 26.50 -4.99
N GLU A 616 14.26 27.17 -5.77
CA GLU A 616 13.80 27.96 -6.89
C GLU A 616 13.08 27.04 -7.89
N SER A 617 11.95 27.48 -8.41
CA SER A 617 11.29 26.73 -9.47
C SER A 617 12.23 26.66 -10.67
N PRO A 618 12.45 25.48 -11.29
CA PRO A 618 13.16 25.42 -12.55
C PRO A 618 12.50 26.42 -13.50
N SER A 619 13.30 27.29 -14.09
CA SER A 619 12.83 28.20 -15.15
C SER A 619 12.16 27.34 -16.23
N ALA A 620 10.88 27.62 -16.53
CA ALA A 620 10.02 26.89 -17.44
C ALA A 620 10.62 26.75 -18.86
#